data_1543d01ff8ad21af2e37bbe71fb6f82f
#
_entry.id   1543d01ff8ad21af2e37bbe71fb6f82f
#
_cell.length_a   1.000
_cell.length_b   1.000
_cell.length_c   1.000
_cell.angle_alpha   90.00
_cell.angle_beta   90.00
_cell.angle_gamma   90.00
#
_symmetry.space_group_name_H-M   'P 1'
#
loop_
_entity.id
_entity.type
_entity.pdbx_description
1 polymer ?
#
loop_
_entity_poly.entity_id
_entity_poly.type
_entity_poly.pdbx_seq_one_letter_code
_entity_poly.pdbx_strand_id
1 'polypeptide(L)'
;YHSIDAEAELTSMLSEYISMEIDLEILDMLITNANTTDYWSAALGEVYDGTSAFLSPTAAEAYTQFSWFQTLGTKIQKVSNQIHAKTLRGGANFIVTSPEIATILESIPGYAADTDGNSNSFAMGVQKTGALNSRFTVYKNPYMTGNTLLLGFRGAQFLETGAVYAPYIPLIMTPLVYDPTNFTPRKGVMTRYAK
;
A
#
# COMPACT_ATOMS: atom_id res chain seq x y z
N TYR A 1 -13.57 20.15 33.96
CA TYR A 1 -14.78 20.51 33.26
C TYR A 1 -15.19 19.49 32.18
N HIS A 2 -14.32 18.79 31.55
CA HIS A 2 -14.63 17.62 30.77
C HIS A 2 -13.75 16.51 31.27
N SER A 3 -14.33 15.39 31.68
CA SER A 3 -13.62 14.21 32.14
C SER A 3 -12.92 13.48 30.95
N ILE A 4 -12.24 14.25 30.12
CA ILE A 4 -11.41 13.72 29.03
C ILE A 4 -10.10 13.33 29.68
N ASP A 5 -9.79 12.06 29.67
CA ASP A 5 -8.46 11.57 30.01
C ASP A 5 -7.52 11.88 28.85
N ALA A 6 -6.94 13.09 28.90
CA ALA A 6 -6.02 13.57 27.88
C ALA A 6 -4.80 12.66 27.70
N GLU A 7 -4.40 11.95 28.74
CA GLU A 7 -3.30 11.00 28.68
C GLU A 7 -3.65 9.77 27.86
N ALA A 8 -4.84 9.20 28.06
CA ALA A 8 -5.30 8.05 27.30
C ALA A 8 -5.51 8.40 25.82
N GLU A 9 -6.11 9.56 25.54
CA GLU A 9 -6.35 10.04 24.18
C GLU A 9 -5.06 10.28 23.40
N LEU A 10 -4.10 11.01 23.98
CA LEU A 10 -2.81 11.26 23.35
C LEU A 10 -2.00 9.97 23.16
N THR A 11 -2.10 9.03 24.06
CA THR A 11 -1.43 7.73 23.94
C THR A 11 -2.03 6.91 22.81
N SER A 12 -3.35 6.91 22.65
CA SER A 12 -4.03 6.24 21.56
C SER A 12 -3.60 6.81 20.20
N MET A 13 -3.62 8.13 20.06
CA MET A 13 -3.17 8.81 18.85
C MET A 13 -1.70 8.49 18.52
N LEU A 14 -0.81 8.51 19.51
CA LEU A 14 0.61 8.21 19.30
C LEU A 14 0.82 6.75 18.89
N SER A 15 0.04 5.82 19.42
CA SER A 15 0.09 4.40 19.04
C SER A 15 -0.34 4.20 17.58
N GLU A 16 -1.36 4.91 17.12
CA GLU A 16 -1.80 4.87 15.72
C GLU A 16 -0.72 5.41 14.78
N TYR A 17 -0.07 6.53 15.13
CA TYR A 17 1.03 7.09 14.34
C TYR A 17 2.20 6.13 14.22
N ILE A 18 2.61 5.48 15.32
CA ILE A 18 3.72 4.52 15.30
C ILE A 18 3.35 3.29 14.46
N SER A 19 2.13 2.78 14.57
CA SER A 19 1.67 1.65 13.74
C SER A 19 1.69 2.02 12.25
N MET A 20 1.24 3.21 11.91
CA MET A 20 1.29 3.72 10.52
C MET A 20 2.73 3.83 10.02
N GLU A 21 3.66 4.35 10.83
CA GLU A 21 5.07 4.49 10.45
C GLU A 21 5.72 3.14 10.18
N ILE A 22 5.43 2.13 11.01
CA ILE A 22 5.88 0.75 10.81
C ILE A 22 5.37 0.18 9.48
N ASP A 23 4.08 0.37 9.18
CA ASP A 23 3.47 -0.10 7.94
C ASP A 23 4.13 0.55 6.72
N LEU A 24 4.39 1.86 6.77
CA LEU A 24 5.06 2.58 5.69
C LEU A 24 6.51 2.11 5.50
N GLU A 25 7.23 1.86 6.57
CA GLU A 25 8.60 1.34 6.51
C GLU A 25 8.66 -0.06 5.91
N ILE A 26 7.71 -0.93 6.24
CA ILE A 26 7.60 -2.27 5.65
C ILE A 26 7.29 -2.18 4.15
N LEU A 27 6.37 -1.31 3.75
CA LEU A 27 6.02 -1.11 2.34
C LEU A 27 7.22 -0.56 1.54
N ASP A 28 7.96 0.40 2.09
CA ASP A 28 9.16 0.93 1.44
C ASP A 28 10.24 -0.15 1.27
N MET A 29 10.44 -0.99 2.27
CA MET A 29 11.33 -2.15 2.17
C MET A 29 10.89 -3.10 1.06
N LEU A 30 9.61 -3.40 0.93
CA LEU A 30 9.07 -4.30 -0.11
C LEU A 30 9.25 -3.70 -1.50
N ILE A 31 9.02 -2.40 -1.67
CA ILE A 31 9.19 -1.68 -2.94
C ILE A 31 10.68 -1.69 -3.34
N THR A 32 11.57 -1.36 -2.41
CA THR A 32 13.01 -1.29 -2.67
C THR A 32 13.59 -2.65 -3.05
N ASN A 33 13.10 -3.73 -2.45
CA ASN A 33 13.57 -5.09 -2.73
C ASN A 33 12.80 -5.79 -3.86
N ALA A 34 11.90 -5.12 -4.55
CA ALA A 34 11.16 -5.70 -5.66
C ALA A 34 12.08 -5.93 -6.88
N ASN A 35 12.26 -7.19 -7.28
CA ASN A 35 13.14 -7.57 -8.39
C ASN A 35 12.50 -7.49 -9.78
N THR A 36 11.19 -7.34 -9.85
CA THR A 36 10.46 -7.29 -11.13
C THR A 36 9.75 -5.95 -11.23
N THR A 37 10.10 -5.19 -12.26
CA THR A 37 9.49 -3.89 -12.54
C THR A 37 8.93 -3.91 -13.97
N ASP A 38 7.71 -3.45 -14.15
CA ASP A 38 7.11 -3.17 -15.46
C ASP A 38 6.60 -1.74 -15.47
N TYR A 39 6.48 -1.14 -16.64
CA TYR A 39 6.13 0.26 -16.82
C TYR A 39 4.88 0.39 -17.67
N TRP A 40 4.03 1.35 -17.29
CA TRP A 40 2.82 1.70 -18.02
C TRP A 40 2.64 3.22 -18.01
N SER A 41 2.18 3.79 -19.11
CA SER A 41 1.89 5.23 -19.21
C SER A 41 0.39 5.46 -19.26
N ALA A 42 -0.06 6.51 -18.56
CA ALA A 42 -1.44 6.98 -18.64
C ALA A 42 -1.71 7.76 -19.95
N ALA A 43 -0.68 8.20 -20.67
CA ALA A 43 -0.82 8.81 -21.97
C ALA A 43 -1.23 7.78 -23.01
N LEU A 44 -2.20 8.17 -23.84
CA LEU A 44 -2.82 7.28 -24.83
C LEU A 44 -1.79 6.71 -25.82
N GLY A 45 -1.71 5.38 -25.85
CA GLY A 45 -0.88 4.65 -26.80
C GLY A 45 0.61 4.61 -26.51
N GLU A 46 1.10 5.25 -25.48
CA GLU A 46 2.51 5.17 -25.09
C GLU A 46 2.87 3.80 -24.52
N VAL A 47 3.85 3.16 -25.16
CA VAL A 47 4.35 1.84 -24.74
C VAL A 47 5.79 1.95 -24.34
N TYR A 48 6.16 1.32 -23.21
CA TYR A 48 7.55 1.24 -22.76
C TYR A 48 8.36 0.32 -23.67
N ASP A 49 9.51 0.78 -24.17
CA ASP A 49 10.38 0.06 -25.09
C ASP A 49 11.19 -1.08 -24.45
N GLY A 50 11.14 -1.19 -23.13
CA GLY A 50 11.89 -2.17 -22.35
C GLY A 50 13.30 -1.72 -21.96
N THR A 51 13.77 -0.57 -22.41
CA THR A 51 15.14 -0.09 -22.18
C THR A 51 15.18 1.16 -21.31
N SER A 52 14.54 2.24 -21.71
CA SER A 52 14.60 3.50 -20.94
C SER A 52 13.54 4.53 -21.32
N ALA A 53 12.77 4.32 -22.36
CA ALA A 53 11.87 5.33 -22.89
C ALA A 53 10.45 4.81 -23.13
N PHE A 54 9.49 5.72 -23.01
CA PHE A 54 8.16 5.53 -23.54
C PHE A 54 8.15 5.99 -24.99
N LEU A 55 7.74 5.10 -25.88
CA LEU A 55 7.59 5.42 -27.30
C LEU A 55 6.23 6.04 -27.54
N SER A 56 6.21 7.23 -28.10
CA SER A 56 4.99 7.88 -28.58
C SER A 56 4.39 7.08 -29.72
N PRO A 57 3.10 6.80 -29.73
CA PRO A 57 2.53 5.85 -30.65
C PRO A 57 2.23 6.47 -32.02
N THR A 58 2.39 5.66 -33.01
CA THR A 58 1.78 5.88 -34.33
C THR A 58 0.26 5.54 -34.32
N ALA A 59 -0.25 4.95 -33.25
CA ALA A 59 -1.60 4.39 -33.14
C ALA A 59 -2.42 4.94 -31.95
N ALA A 60 -2.05 6.12 -31.40
CA ALA A 60 -2.79 6.75 -30.29
C ALA A 60 -4.27 6.99 -30.62
N GLU A 61 -4.56 7.21 -31.89
CA GLU A 61 -5.92 7.51 -32.37
C GLU A 61 -6.88 6.30 -32.31
N ALA A 62 -6.34 5.08 -32.11
CA ALA A 62 -7.13 3.85 -32.09
C ALA A 62 -7.76 3.54 -30.73
N TYR A 63 -7.31 4.20 -29.67
CA TYR A 63 -7.76 3.92 -28.30
C TYR A 63 -8.57 5.07 -27.72
N THR A 64 -9.70 4.73 -27.07
CA THR A 64 -10.36 5.66 -26.16
C THR A 64 -9.65 5.59 -24.81
N GLN A 65 -9.73 6.67 -24.01
CA GLN A 65 -9.12 6.69 -22.67
C GLN A 65 -9.58 5.52 -21.79
N PHE A 66 -10.84 5.17 -21.88
CA PHE A 66 -11.42 4.04 -21.16
C PHE A 66 -10.79 2.70 -21.55
N SER A 67 -10.67 2.43 -22.87
CA SER A 67 -10.05 1.20 -23.36
C SER A 67 -8.55 1.16 -23.06
N TRP A 68 -7.89 2.31 -23.02
CA TRP A 68 -6.49 2.40 -22.64
C TRP A 68 -6.26 2.04 -21.16
N PHE A 69 -7.11 2.50 -20.25
CA PHE A 69 -7.03 2.14 -18.84
C PHE A 69 -7.19 0.64 -18.57
N GLN A 70 -7.93 -0.08 -19.41
CA GLN A 70 -8.01 -1.55 -19.32
C GLN A 70 -6.66 -2.23 -19.58
N THR A 71 -5.76 -1.62 -20.34
CA THR A 71 -4.41 -2.15 -20.57
C THR A 71 -3.58 -2.22 -19.30
N LEU A 72 -3.82 -1.34 -18.32
CA LEU A 72 -3.21 -1.43 -17.01
C LEU A 72 -3.57 -2.74 -16.31
N GLY A 73 -4.83 -3.17 -16.38
CA GLY A 73 -5.26 -4.47 -15.85
C GLY A 73 -4.50 -5.65 -16.49
N THR A 74 -4.23 -5.59 -17.79
CA THR A 74 -3.43 -6.59 -18.50
C THR A 74 -1.97 -6.58 -18.03
N LYS A 75 -1.38 -5.40 -17.79
CA LYS A 75 -0.04 -5.28 -17.22
C LYS A 75 0.05 -5.86 -15.81
N ILE A 76 -0.92 -5.56 -14.95
CA ILE A 76 -1.03 -6.13 -13.60
C ILE A 76 -1.07 -7.66 -13.66
N GLN A 77 -1.89 -8.22 -14.53
CA GLN A 77 -1.98 -9.67 -14.71
C GLN A 77 -0.67 -10.28 -15.23
N LYS A 78 0.04 -9.59 -16.13
CA LYS A 78 1.35 -10.03 -16.62
C LYS A 78 2.37 -10.12 -15.48
N VAL A 79 2.46 -9.10 -14.62
CA VAL A 79 3.37 -9.11 -13.47
C VAL A 79 2.96 -10.19 -12.46
N SER A 80 1.67 -10.39 -12.22
CA SER A 80 1.15 -11.48 -11.38
C SER A 80 1.58 -12.85 -11.90
N ASN A 81 1.52 -13.07 -13.22
CA ASN A 81 1.98 -14.30 -13.84
C ASN A 81 3.50 -14.50 -13.72
N GLN A 82 4.28 -13.42 -13.75
CA GLN A 82 5.73 -13.48 -13.50
C GLN A 82 6.03 -13.91 -12.06
N ILE A 83 5.27 -13.41 -11.08
CA ILE A 83 5.38 -13.86 -9.69
C ILE A 83 5.07 -15.35 -9.61
N HIS A 84 4.00 -15.80 -10.23
CA HIS A 84 3.64 -17.21 -10.26
C HIS A 84 4.71 -18.08 -10.91
N ALA A 85 5.27 -17.67 -12.03
CA ALA A 85 6.32 -18.39 -12.73
C ALA A 85 7.63 -18.52 -11.90
N LYS A 86 7.95 -17.50 -11.11
CA LYS A 86 9.15 -17.50 -10.26
C LYS A 86 8.95 -18.27 -8.95
N THR A 87 7.78 -18.16 -8.36
CA THR A 87 7.49 -18.76 -7.04
C THR A 87 6.92 -20.16 -7.12
N LEU A 88 6.23 -20.51 -8.20
CA LEU A 88 5.49 -21.78 -8.40
C LEU A 88 4.43 -22.04 -7.30
N ARG A 89 4.06 -21.00 -6.54
CA ARG A 89 3.11 -21.09 -5.41
C ARG A 89 1.80 -20.38 -5.68
N GLY A 90 1.85 -19.26 -6.39
CA GLY A 90 0.66 -18.48 -6.73
C GLY A 90 1.02 -17.13 -7.31
N GLY A 91 0.07 -16.49 -7.97
CA GLY A 91 0.20 -15.13 -8.46
C GLY A 91 -0.07 -14.12 -7.36
N ALA A 92 0.10 -12.83 -7.67
CA ALA A 92 -0.21 -11.75 -6.75
C ALA A 92 -1.65 -11.83 -6.24
N ASN A 93 -1.85 -11.49 -4.98
CA ASN A 93 -3.16 -11.46 -4.34
C ASN A 93 -3.48 -10.11 -3.68
N PHE A 94 -2.51 -9.20 -3.59
CA PHE A 94 -2.74 -7.85 -3.11
C PHE A 94 -2.04 -6.80 -3.98
N ILE A 95 -2.59 -5.60 -3.97
CA ILE A 95 -2.08 -4.41 -4.64
C ILE A 95 -2.04 -3.28 -3.62
N VAL A 96 -0.91 -2.57 -3.52
CA VAL A 96 -0.81 -1.31 -2.78
C VAL A 96 -0.51 -0.20 -3.77
N THR A 97 -1.27 0.88 -3.72
CA THR A 97 -1.21 1.94 -4.72
C THR A 97 -1.38 3.33 -4.12
N SER A 98 -0.87 4.34 -4.84
CA SER A 98 -1.14 5.75 -4.52
C SER A 98 -2.60 6.13 -4.84
N PRO A 99 -3.12 7.21 -4.25
CA PRO A 99 -4.48 7.69 -4.52
C PRO A 99 -4.76 8.00 -6.00
N GLU A 100 -3.77 8.51 -6.72
CA GLU A 100 -3.88 8.84 -8.14
C GLU A 100 -4.10 7.59 -9.00
N ILE A 101 -3.30 6.57 -8.77
CA ILE A 101 -3.43 5.29 -9.49
C ILE A 101 -4.72 4.57 -9.06
N ALA A 102 -5.12 4.68 -7.79
CA ALA A 102 -6.38 4.11 -7.32
C ALA A 102 -7.57 4.64 -8.14
N THR A 103 -7.60 5.93 -8.48
CA THR A 103 -8.63 6.52 -9.33
C THR A 103 -8.68 5.87 -10.71
N ILE A 104 -7.54 5.53 -11.30
CA ILE A 104 -7.47 4.82 -12.58
C ILE A 104 -7.97 3.37 -12.41
N LEU A 105 -7.57 2.68 -11.35
CA LEU A 105 -8.02 1.32 -11.07
C LEU A 105 -9.54 1.24 -10.85
N GLU A 106 -10.11 2.21 -10.16
CA GLU A 106 -11.56 2.31 -9.93
C GLU A 106 -12.36 2.50 -11.22
N SER A 107 -11.74 3.05 -12.27
CA SER A 107 -12.37 3.20 -13.60
C SER A 107 -12.33 1.93 -14.46
N ILE A 108 -11.55 0.92 -14.07
CA ILE A 108 -11.43 -0.33 -14.82
C ILE A 108 -12.66 -1.22 -14.57
N PRO A 109 -13.31 -1.77 -15.61
CA PRO A 109 -14.36 -2.76 -15.43
C PRO A 109 -13.83 -3.98 -14.66
N GLY A 110 -14.55 -4.40 -13.62
CA GLY A 110 -14.15 -5.49 -12.74
C GLY A 110 -13.58 -5.03 -11.40
N TYR A 111 -13.46 -3.72 -11.18
CA TYR A 111 -13.21 -3.18 -9.86
C TYR A 111 -14.49 -3.22 -9.01
N ALA A 112 -14.41 -3.81 -7.84
CA ALA A 112 -15.49 -3.83 -6.85
C ALA A 112 -15.04 -3.06 -5.61
N ALA A 113 -15.71 -1.95 -5.32
CA ALA A 113 -15.47 -1.19 -4.10
C ALA A 113 -15.94 -1.99 -2.87
N ASP A 114 -15.16 -1.96 -1.80
CA ASP A 114 -15.47 -2.66 -0.54
C ASP A 114 -16.31 -1.76 0.39
N THR A 115 -17.30 -1.08 -0.17
CA THR A 115 -18.25 -0.25 0.58
C THR A 115 -19.66 -0.54 0.12
N ASP A 116 -20.55 -0.67 1.08
CA ASP A 116 -22.00 -0.75 0.86
C ASP A 116 -22.63 0.63 0.63
N GLY A 117 -21.82 1.69 0.51
CA GLY A 117 -22.26 3.07 0.32
C GLY A 117 -22.75 3.76 1.60
N ASN A 118 -22.85 3.05 2.71
CA ASN A 118 -23.45 3.55 3.94
C ASN A 118 -22.42 3.92 5.03
N SER A 119 -21.23 3.37 5.00
CA SER A 119 -20.18 3.71 5.96
C SER A 119 -18.80 3.68 5.32
N ASN A 120 -18.17 4.85 5.21
CA ASN A 120 -16.76 4.93 4.93
C ASN A 120 -16.00 4.90 6.25
N SER A 121 -15.34 3.81 6.57
CA SER A 121 -14.40 3.82 7.67
C SER A 121 -13.10 4.47 7.21
N PHE A 122 -12.87 5.70 7.65
CA PHE A 122 -11.62 6.37 7.43
C PHE A 122 -10.62 5.93 8.49
N ALA A 123 -9.54 5.29 8.08
CA ALA A 123 -8.42 4.99 8.94
C ALA A 123 -7.21 5.83 8.53
N MET A 124 -6.38 6.16 9.49
CA MET A 124 -5.10 6.79 9.22
C MET A 124 -4.16 5.75 8.59
N GLY A 125 -3.52 6.09 7.45
CA GLY A 125 -2.57 5.20 6.79
C GLY A 125 -3.14 4.41 5.62
N VAL A 126 -2.74 3.15 5.52
CA VAL A 126 -3.10 2.27 4.41
C VAL A 126 -4.51 1.71 4.60
N GLN A 127 -5.36 1.93 3.59
CA GLN A 127 -6.76 1.51 3.63
C GLN A 127 -7.07 0.49 2.53
N LYS A 128 -7.84 -0.54 2.87
CA LYS A 128 -8.44 -1.42 1.89
C LYS A 128 -9.58 -0.67 1.20
N THR A 129 -9.50 -0.54 -0.14
CA THR A 129 -10.49 0.18 -0.94
C THR A 129 -11.41 -0.73 -1.73
N GLY A 130 -10.94 -1.91 -2.10
CA GLY A 130 -11.75 -2.81 -2.90
C GLY A 130 -10.99 -4.01 -3.43
N ALA A 131 -11.55 -4.64 -4.42
CA ALA A 131 -10.95 -5.77 -5.12
C ALA A 131 -11.00 -5.57 -6.63
N LEU A 132 -9.91 -5.89 -7.32
CA LEU A 132 -9.85 -5.91 -8.78
C LEU A 132 -10.01 -7.35 -9.27
N ASN A 133 -10.99 -7.57 -10.17
CA ASN A 133 -11.33 -8.87 -10.78
C ASN A 133 -11.55 -10.00 -9.75
N SER A 134 -12.01 -9.68 -8.54
CA SER A 134 -12.19 -10.64 -7.43
C SER A 134 -10.92 -11.44 -7.09
N ARG A 135 -9.77 -10.99 -7.55
CA ARG A 135 -8.48 -11.68 -7.40
C ARG A 135 -7.47 -10.90 -6.59
N PHE A 136 -7.44 -9.59 -6.77
CA PHE A 136 -6.49 -8.71 -6.10
C PHE A 136 -7.22 -7.84 -5.08
N THR A 137 -6.79 -7.87 -3.82
CA THR A 137 -7.24 -6.91 -2.82
C THR A 137 -6.46 -5.61 -2.99
N VAL A 138 -7.15 -4.50 -3.17
CA VAL A 138 -6.54 -3.20 -3.41
C VAL A 138 -6.48 -2.39 -2.12
N TYR A 139 -5.28 -1.93 -1.79
CA TYR A 139 -5.00 -1.04 -0.67
C TYR A 139 -4.52 0.31 -1.19
N LYS A 140 -5.09 1.37 -0.64
CA LYS A 140 -4.74 2.75 -0.96
C LYS A 140 -3.85 3.31 0.15
N ASN A 141 -2.67 3.77 -0.24
CA ASN A 141 -1.71 4.40 0.65
C ASN A 141 -1.51 5.86 0.26
N PRO A 142 -2.04 6.82 1.04
CA PRO A 142 -1.91 8.24 0.74
C PRO A 142 -0.48 8.78 0.88
N TYR A 143 0.39 8.07 1.60
CA TYR A 143 1.78 8.48 1.84
C TYR A 143 2.75 7.91 0.78
N MET A 144 2.25 7.10 -0.14
CA MET A 144 3.08 6.54 -1.21
C MET A 144 3.43 7.64 -2.21
N THR A 145 4.71 7.95 -2.32
CA THR A 145 5.22 8.97 -3.24
C THR A 145 5.44 8.38 -4.63
N GLY A 146 5.06 9.15 -5.64
CA GLY A 146 5.23 8.76 -7.03
C GLY A 146 4.13 7.84 -7.57
N ASN A 147 4.20 7.60 -8.87
CA ASN A 147 3.25 6.76 -9.61
C ASN A 147 3.65 5.29 -9.53
N THR A 148 3.72 4.76 -8.30
CA THR A 148 4.16 3.38 -8.03
C THR A 148 2.97 2.52 -7.60
N LEU A 149 2.94 1.29 -8.11
CA LEU A 149 1.98 0.27 -7.76
C LEU A 149 2.75 -0.98 -7.34
N LEU A 150 2.56 -1.42 -6.10
CA LEU A 150 3.17 -2.61 -5.56
C LEU A 150 2.23 -3.80 -5.70
N LEU A 151 2.69 -4.84 -6.39
CA LEU A 151 2.01 -6.14 -6.49
C LEU A 151 2.73 -7.16 -5.63
N GLY A 152 1.99 -7.86 -4.80
CA GLY A 152 2.56 -8.87 -3.93
C GLY A 152 1.72 -10.13 -3.80
N PHE A 153 2.40 -11.19 -3.41
CA PHE A 153 1.80 -12.46 -3.04
C PHE A 153 1.97 -12.68 -1.54
N ARG A 154 0.88 -12.90 -0.85
CA ARG A 154 0.87 -13.31 0.55
C ARG A 154 0.44 -14.77 0.65
N GLY A 155 1.38 -15.64 1.00
CA GLY A 155 1.13 -17.04 1.27
C GLY A 155 0.51 -17.27 2.66
N ALA A 156 -0.13 -18.43 2.83
CA ALA A 156 -0.70 -18.85 4.12
C ALA A 156 0.33 -19.52 5.03
N GLN A 157 1.42 -20.02 4.45
CA GLN A 157 2.46 -20.78 5.18
C GLN A 157 3.72 -19.94 5.37
N PHE A 158 4.40 -20.11 6.49
CA PHE A 158 5.65 -19.43 6.79
C PHE A 158 6.75 -19.66 5.73
N LEU A 159 6.81 -20.85 5.16
CA LEU A 159 7.79 -21.21 4.12
C LEU A 159 7.53 -20.53 2.76
N GLU A 160 6.40 -19.86 2.59
CA GLU A 160 6.05 -19.12 1.37
C GLU A 160 6.36 -17.62 1.48
N THR A 161 6.90 -17.18 2.64
CA THR A 161 7.14 -15.76 2.90
C THR A 161 8.52 -15.33 2.44
N GLY A 162 8.58 -14.24 1.68
CA GLY A 162 9.84 -13.56 1.30
C GLY A 162 10.23 -12.43 2.26
N ALA A 163 9.29 -11.94 3.05
CA ALA A 163 9.51 -10.91 4.07
C ALA A 163 8.73 -11.28 5.34
N VAL A 164 9.31 -11.04 6.50
CA VAL A 164 8.72 -11.35 7.80
C VAL A 164 8.84 -10.15 8.71
N TYR A 165 7.72 -9.75 9.31
CA TYR A 165 7.71 -8.81 10.41
C TYR A 165 7.77 -9.56 11.74
N ALA A 166 8.83 -9.36 12.53
CA ALA A 166 9.06 -10.03 13.80
C ALA A 166 9.17 -9.00 14.93
N PRO A 167 8.06 -8.67 15.62
CA PRO A 167 8.12 -7.77 16.77
C PRO A 167 8.79 -8.48 17.94
N TYR A 168 9.88 -7.90 18.43
CA TYR A 168 10.57 -8.37 19.63
C TYR A 168 9.95 -7.78 20.90
N ILE A 169 9.69 -6.48 20.90
CA ILE A 169 9.00 -5.78 21.97
C ILE A 169 7.73 -5.18 21.36
N PRO A 170 6.53 -5.57 21.85
CA PRO A 170 5.30 -4.92 21.45
C PRO A 170 5.31 -3.45 21.86
N LEU A 171 4.30 -2.72 21.45
CA LEU A 171 4.16 -1.31 21.83
C LEU A 171 4.11 -1.17 23.37
N ILE A 172 5.12 -0.52 23.94
CA ILE A 172 5.23 -0.30 25.38
C ILE A 172 5.17 1.19 25.65
N MET A 173 4.43 1.57 26.69
CA MET A 173 4.37 2.94 27.17
C MET A 173 5.27 3.12 28.39
N THR A 174 5.98 4.26 28.44
CA THR A 174 6.72 4.64 29.64
C THR A 174 5.76 5.19 30.71
N PRO A 175 6.09 5.06 32.00
CA PRO A 175 5.35 5.77 33.04
C PRO A 175 5.46 7.28 32.81
N LEU A 176 4.54 8.03 33.41
CA LEU A 176 4.55 9.48 33.37
C LEU A 176 5.79 10.00 34.12
N VAL A 177 6.63 10.77 33.46
CA VAL A 177 7.84 11.38 34.03
C VAL A 177 7.71 12.90 33.92
N TYR A 178 8.05 13.61 34.98
CA TYR A 178 8.09 15.06 34.98
C TYR A 178 9.49 15.56 34.68
N ASP A 179 9.58 16.52 33.77
CA ASP A 179 10.85 17.18 33.44
C ASP A 179 11.32 18.00 34.65
N PRO A 180 12.55 17.81 35.14
CA PRO A 180 13.03 18.49 36.33
C PRO A 180 13.22 20.00 36.17
N THR A 181 13.29 20.51 34.93
CA THR A 181 13.50 21.94 34.62
C THR A 181 12.24 22.76 34.58
N ASN A 182 11.14 22.20 34.05
CA ASN A 182 9.92 22.95 33.81
C ASN A 182 8.64 22.24 34.30
N PHE A 183 8.80 21.08 34.98
CA PHE A 183 7.73 20.25 35.51
C PHE A 183 6.68 19.81 34.49
N THR A 184 7.01 19.82 33.18
CA THR A 184 6.10 19.34 32.15
C THR A 184 6.01 17.81 32.20
N PRO A 185 4.79 17.24 32.15
CA PRO A 185 4.62 15.80 32.08
C PRO A 185 5.07 15.27 30.71
N ARG A 186 5.85 14.21 30.72
CA ARG A 186 6.33 13.51 29.50
C ARG A 186 5.97 12.04 29.58
N LYS A 187 5.50 11.50 28.47
CA LYS A 187 5.23 10.08 28.29
C LYS A 187 5.74 9.65 26.93
N GLY A 188 6.38 8.49 26.86
CA GLY A 188 6.92 7.95 25.61
C GLY A 188 6.26 6.62 25.26
N VAL A 189 6.22 6.33 23.97
CA VAL A 189 5.83 5.04 23.42
C VAL A 189 7.01 4.46 22.66
N MET A 190 7.29 3.18 22.85
CA MET A 190 8.41 2.49 22.25
C MET A 190 8.01 1.13 21.70
N THR A 191 8.57 0.77 20.56
CA THR A 191 8.51 -0.58 20.00
C THR A 191 9.87 -1.01 19.49
N ARG A 192 10.10 -2.32 19.38
CA ARG A 192 11.29 -2.89 18.74
C ARG A 192 10.88 -4.08 17.88
N TYR A 193 11.30 -4.09 16.64
CA TYR A 193 10.99 -5.14 15.68
C TYR A 193 12.16 -5.39 14.73
N ALA A 194 12.14 -6.56 14.11
CA ALA A 194 13.02 -6.92 12.99
C ALA A 194 12.19 -7.08 11.71
N LYS A 195 12.82 -6.82 10.57
CA LYS A 195 12.23 -6.96 9.23
C LYS A 195 13.24 -7.56 8.25
#